data_f2220259888e6b581c9c988541f2d8af
#
_entry.id   f2220259888e6b581c9c988541f2d8af
#
_cell.length_a   1.000
_cell.length_b   1.000
_cell.length_c   1.000
_cell.angle_alpha   90.00
_cell.angle_beta   90.00
_cell.angle_gamma   90.00
#
_symmetry.space_group_name_H-M   'P 1'
#
loop_
_entity.id
_entity.type
_entity.pdbx_description
1 polymer ?
#
loop_
_entity_poly.entity_id
_entity_poly.type
_entity_poly.pdbx_seq_one_letter_code
_entity_poly.pdbx_strand_id
1 'polypeptide(L)'
;MSDMSCESNNIKCINSSELKARSGELRCGDKILLTGTVYTARDAAHKRFAALLDEGKELPIPLENAVIYYAGPTPAPEGKPIGSCGPTTSGRMDRFAPRLLDLGLGGMIGKGERSQEVIDAVKRNKAVYLCAVGGAGALACNCIKSCEVVAFEELGCESVKKLYVENFPLVVADDCYGEDIFKKGRAEYYNAE
;
A
#
# COMPACT_ATOMS: atom_id res chain seq x y z
N MET A 1 27.86 -7.15 -1.51
CA MET A 1 26.50 -6.52 -1.46
C MET A 1 26.17 -6.43 0.01
N SER A 2 26.26 -5.21 0.55
CA SER A 2 26.19 -4.97 1.99
C SER A 2 24.76 -5.15 2.50
N ASP A 3 24.63 -6.04 3.48
CA ASP A 3 23.44 -6.08 4.36
C ASP A 3 23.22 -4.68 4.93
N MET A 4 22.17 -4.02 4.49
CA MET A 4 21.66 -2.84 5.18
C MET A 4 21.03 -3.33 6.49
N SER A 5 21.84 -3.39 7.54
CA SER A 5 21.39 -3.72 8.88
C SER A 5 20.37 -2.67 9.35
N CYS A 6 19.20 -3.11 9.78
CA CYS A 6 18.10 -2.28 10.31
C CYS A 6 18.49 -1.38 11.49
N GLU A 7 19.66 -1.57 12.08
CA GLU A 7 20.03 -0.96 13.37
C GLU A 7 20.60 0.47 13.31
N SER A 8 21.01 0.98 12.12
CA SER A 8 21.75 2.24 12.07
C SER A 8 20.95 3.50 11.70
N ASN A 9 19.66 3.41 11.30
CA ASN A 9 18.88 4.55 10.79
C ASN A 9 17.43 4.66 11.27
N ASN A 10 17.02 4.04 12.37
CA ASN A 10 15.61 4.06 12.84
C ASN A 10 14.60 3.55 11.80
N ILE A 11 15.02 2.59 10.95
CA ILE A 11 14.17 1.98 9.93
C ILE A 11 13.60 0.67 10.50
N LYS A 12 12.28 0.51 10.47
CA LYS A 12 11.61 -0.69 10.98
C LYS A 12 11.42 -1.72 9.86
N CYS A 13 11.91 -2.95 10.07
CA CYS A 13 11.66 -4.06 9.15
C CYS A 13 10.37 -4.78 9.55
N ILE A 14 9.43 -4.92 8.60
CA ILE A 14 8.10 -5.47 8.87
C ILE A 14 7.72 -6.45 7.76
N ASN A 15 7.17 -7.61 8.16
CA ASN A 15 6.53 -8.51 7.22
C ASN A 15 5.10 -8.04 6.93
N SER A 16 4.66 -8.13 5.68
CA SER A 16 3.31 -7.72 5.29
C SER A 16 2.20 -8.46 6.05
N SER A 17 2.43 -9.73 6.42
CA SER A 17 1.50 -10.53 7.23
C SER A 17 1.37 -10.06 8.68
N GLU A 18 2.35 -9.30 9.18
CA GLU A 18 2.38 -8.76 10.55
C GLU A 18 2.01 -7.27 10.61
N LEU A 19 1.87 -6.62 9.46
CA LEU A 19 1.71 -5.17 9.39
C LEU A 19 0.54 -4.67 10.25
N LYS A 20 -0.62 -5.30 10.16
CA LYS A 20 -1.81 -4.92 10.94
C LYS A 20 -1.61 -5.20 12.43
N ALA A 21 -1.08 -6.35 12.79
CA ALA A 21 -0.83 -6.71 14.19
C ALA A 21 0.19 -5.76 14.85
N ARG A 22 1.16 -5.29 14.08
CA ARG A 22 2.21 -4.37 14.54
C ARG A 22 1.91 -2.90 14.26
N SER A 23 0.73 -2.57 13.76
CA SER A 23 0.34 -1.17 13.45
C SER A 23 0.51 -0.23 14.63
N GLY A 24 0.27 -0.71 15.85
CA GLY A 24 0.46 0.06 17.10
C GLY A 24 1.91 0.46 17.39
N GLU A 25 2.89 -0.17 16.76
CA GLU A 25 4.32 0.18 16.86
C GLU A 25 4.72 1.28 15.87
N LEU A 26 3.86 1.57 14.89
CA LEU A 26 4.12 2.50 13.81
C LEU A 26 3.55 3.88 14.11
N ARG A 27 4.31 4.90 13.75
CA ARG A 27 3.91 6.30 13.86
C ARG A 27 4.07 7.00 12.51
N CYS A 28 3.22 7.96 12.28
CA CYS A 28 3.27 8.84 11.12
C CYS A 28 4.68 9.43 10.97
N GLY A 29 5.29 9.23 9.79
CA GLY A 29 6.66 9.60 9.48
C GLY A 29 7.71 8.49 9.64
N ASP A 30 7.37 7.36 10.27
CA ASP A 30 8.28 6.23 10.38
C ASP A 30 8.67 5.69 9.00
N LYS A 31 9.94 5.36 8.83
CA LYS A 31 10.46 4.68 7.64
C LYS A 31 10.44 3.18 7.89
N ILE A 32 9.93 2.43 6.93
CA ILE A 32 9.86 0.97 7.01
C ILE A 32 10.47 0.30 5.77
N LEU A 33 10.93 -0.92 5.94
CA LEU A 33 11.23 -1.86 4.87
C LEU A 33 10.20 -2.99 4.95
N LEU A 34 9.32 -3.06 3.95
CA LEU A 34 8.26 -4.06 3.90
C LEU A 34 8.73 -5.27 3.11
N THR A 35 8.59 -6.46 3.70
CA THR A 35 8.84 -7.75 3.03
C THR A 35 7.59 -8.61 3.10
N GLY A 36 7.28 -9.35 2.03
CA GLY A 36 6.16 -10.27 2.01
C GLY A 36 5.20 -10.06 0.84
N THR A 37 3.98 -10.60 0.97
CA THR A 37 2.96 -10.55 -0.08
C THR A 37 2.20 -9.22 -0.06
N VAL A 38 2.07 -8.59 -1.23
CA VAL A 38 1.18 -7.45 -1.47
C VAL A 38 0.37 -7.69 -2.74
N TYR A 39 -0.84 -7.11 -2.82
CA TYR A 39 -1.70 -7.23 -4.00
C TYR A 39 -1.80 -5.89 -4.71
N THR A 40 -1.72 -5.87 -6.05
CA THR A 40 -1.99 -4.64 -6.79
C THR A 40 -3.48 -4.49 -7.03
N ALA A 41 -4.02 -3.30 -6.80
CA ALA A 41 -5.36 -2.94 -7.24
C ALA A 41 -5.45 -1.43 -7.41
N ARG A 42 -5.99 -0.99 -8.55
CA ARG A 42 -6.26 0.40 -8.86
C ARG A 42 -7.76 0.61 -9.15
N ASP A 43 -8.08 1.71 -9.82
CA ASP A 43 -9.43 2.17 -10.08
C ASP A 43 -10.35 1.09 -10.66
N ALA A 44 -9.90 0.39 -11.73
CA ALA A 44 -10.71 -0.62 -12.39
C ALA A 44 -10.92 -1.85 -11.48
N ALA A 45 -9.86 -2.32 -10.81
CA ALA A 45 -9.96 -3.44 -9.88
C ALA A 45 -10.85 -3.10 -8.67
N HIS A 46 -10.73 -1.88 -8.10
CA HIS A 46 -11.60 -1.46 -6.99
C HIS A 46 -13.08 -1.38 -7.38
N LYS A 47 -13.40 -0.94 -8.61
CA LYS A 47 -14.77 -0.99 -9.13
C LYS A 47 -15.31 -2.42 -9.19
N ARG A 48 -14.46 -3.38 -9.62
CA ARG A 48 -14.84 -4.80 -9.64
C ARG A 48 -15.03 -5.36 -8.22
N PHE A 49 -14.14 -4.99 -7.28
CA PHE A 49 -14.31 -5.38 -5.89
C PHE A 49 -15.62 -4.86 -5.30
N ALA A 50 -15.94 -3.59 -5.55
CA ALA A 50 -17.20 -3.01 -5.09
C ALA A 50 -18.40 -3.76 -5.66
N ALA A 51 -18.42 -4.05 -6.96
CA ALA A 51 -19.50 -4.80 -7.60
C ALA A 51 -19.66 -6.21 -7.00
N LEU A 52 -18.56 -6.94 -6.79
CA LEU A 52 -18.60 -8.25 -6.15
C LEU A 52 -19.19 -8.19 -4.73
N LEU A 53 -18.77 -7.21 -3.94
CA LEU A 53 -19.28 -7.00 -2.59
C LEU A 53 -20.75 -6.59 -2.57
N ASP A 54 -21.21 -5.81 -3.57
CA ASP A 54 -22.61 -5.43 -3.69
C ASP A 54 -23.50 -6.63 -4.07
N GLU A 55 -22.94 -7.60 -4.79
CA GLU A 55 -23.58 -8.87 -5.12
C GLU A 55 -23.45 -9.93 -4.02
N GLY A 56 -22.81 -9.60 -2.88
CA GLY A 56 -22.56 -10.55 -1.79
C GLY A 56 -21.55 -11.66 -2.14
N LYS A 57 -20.72 -11.45 -3.15
CA LYS A 57 -19.69 -12.39 -3.59
C LYS A 57 -18.36 -12.15 -2.87
N GLU A 58 -17.57 -13.21 -2.79
CA GLU A 58 -16.22 -13.14 -2.25
C GLU A 58 -15.27 -12.38 -3.20
N LEU A 59 -14.29 -11.70 -2.61
CA LEU A 59 -13.22 -11.07 -3.36
C LEU A 59 -12.20 -12.12 -3.84
N PRO A 60 -11.52 -11.88 -4.98
CA PRO A 60 -10.54 -12.82 -5.53
C PRO A 60 -9.21 -12.83 -4.76
N ILE A 61 -9.11 -12.08 -3.67
CA ILE A 61 -7.96 -12.04 -2.77
C ILE A 61 -8.42 -12.19 -1.33
N PRO A 62 -7.63 -12.84 -0.46
CA PRO A 62 -7.90 -12.83 0.98
C PRO A 62 -7.71 -11.39 1.48
N LEU A 63 -8.80 -10.79 1.99
CA LEU A 63 -8.75 -9.38 2.41
C LEU A 63 -8.21 -9.21 3.82
N GLU A 64 -8.47 -10.19 4.70
CA GLU A 64 -8.05 -10.14 6.09
C GLU A 64 -6.52 -10.01 6.21
N ASN A 65 -6.05 -8.94 6.83
CA ASN A 65 -4.65 -8.56 7.00
C ASN A 65 -3.88 -8.34 5.66
N ALA A 66 -4.55 -8.30 4.52
CA ALA A 66 -3.91 -8.05 3.25
C ALA A 66 -3.35 -6.63 3.15
N VAL A 67 -2.37 -6.46 2.26
CA VAL A 67 -1.83 -5.15 1.88
C VAL A 67 -2.10 -4.92 0.40
N ILE A 68 -2.73 -3.81 0.07
CA ILE A 68 -3.01 -3.42 -1.33
C ILE A 68 -2.08 -2.30 -1.75
N TYR A 69 -1.34 -2.53 -2.84
CA TYR A 69 -0.51 -1.53 -3.51
C TYR A 69 -1.25 -0.92 -4.70
N TYR A 70 -1.49 0.36 -4.65
CA TYR A 70 -2.14 1.13 -5.71
C TYR A 70 -1.17 1.38 -6.86
N ALA A 71 -0.94 0.36 -7.66
CA ALA A 71 -0.02 0.39 -8.79
C ALA A 71 -0.61 -0.32 -10.01
N GLY A 72 -0.19 0.15 -11.18
CA GLY A 72 -0.44 -0.52 -12.46
C GLY A 72 0.91 -0.67 -13.17
N PRO A 73 1.58 -1.80 -12.98
CA PRO A 73 2.91 -2.00 -13.51
C PRO A 73 2.93 -2.05 -15.04
N THR A 74 4.03 -1.62 -15.64
CA THR A 74 4.28 -1.85 -17.06
C THR A 74 4.61 -3.33 -17.31
N PRO A 75 4.48 -3.82 -18.57
CA PRO A 75 4.87 -5.18 -18.93
C PRO A 75 6.28 -5.51 -18.46
N ALA A 76 6.49 -6.76 -18.06
CA ALA A 76 7.77 -7.25 -17.60
C ALA A 76 8.81 -7.24 -18.75
N PRO A 77 9.99 -6.64 -18.57
CA PRO A 77 11.12 -6.87 -19.47
C PRO A 77 11.61 -8.30 -19.36
N GLU A 78 12.37 -8.75 -20.37
CA GLU A 78 12.99 -10.08 -20.34
C GLU A 78 13.80 -10.32 -19.06
N GLY A 79 13.61 -11.46 -18.43
CA GLY A 79 14.29 -11.87 -17.20
C GLY A 79 13.87 -11.15 -15.92
N LYS A 80 12.81 -10.31 -15.96
CA LYS A 80 12.27 -9.66 -14.75
C LYS A 80 10.83 -10.11 -14.47
N PRO A 81 10.43 -10.18 -13.20
CA PRO A 81 9.06 -10.58 -12.84
C PRO A 81 8.03 -9.51 -13.21
N ILE A 82 8.46 -8.23 -13.34
CA ILE A 82 7.57 -7.08 -13.52
C ILE A 82 8.35 -5.91 -14.15
N GLY A 83 7.64 -5.00 -14.80
CA GLY A 83 8.21 -3.73 -15.25
C GLY A 83 8.18 -2.64 -14.19
N SER A 84 8.25 -1.38 -14.59
CA SER A 84 8.14 -0.25 -13.67
C SER A 84 6.83 -0.31 -12.90
N CYS A 85 6.91 -0.26 -11.57
CA CYS A 85 5.77 -0.43 -10.65
C CYS A 85 5.71 0.72 -9.63
N GLY A 86 5.41 1.92 -10.13
CA GLY A 86 5.27 3.11 -9.29
C GLY A 86 3.87 3.27 -8.68
N PRO A 87 3.76 3.99 -7.55
CA PRO A 87 2.48 4.23 -6.90
C PRO A 87 1.60 5.18 -7.71
N THR A 88 0.28 4.91 -7.75
CA THR A 88 -0.71 5.87 -8.25
C THR A 88 -1.25 6.74 -7.11
N THR A 89 -1.92 7.84 -7.46
CA THR A 89 -2.55 8.75 -6.49
C THR A 89 -3.66 8.03 -5.72
N SER A 90 -3.52 7.96 -4.40
CA SER A 90 -4.36 7.13 -3.53
C SER A 90 -5.77 7.68 -3.33
N GLY A 91 -5.95 8.99 -3.36
CA GLY A 91 -7.27 9.64 -3.21
C GLY A 91 -8.32 9.18 -4.24
N ARG A 92 -7.90 8.61 -5.37
CA ARG A 92 -8.80 8.01 -6.36
C ARG A 92 -9.54 6.78 -5.84
N MET A 93 -8.96 6.09 -4.85
CA MET A 93 -9.53 4.90 -4.22
C MET A 93 -10.30 5.21 -2.93
N ASP A 94 -10.35 6.47 -2.49
CA ASP A 94 -10.90 6.84 -1.18
C ASP A 94 -12.36 6.40 -0.99
N ARG A 95 -13.16 6.47 -2.04
CA ARG A 95 -14.57 6.01 -1.99
C ARG A 95 -14.73 4.50 -1.74
N PHE A 96 -13.68 3.70 -1.96
CA PHE A 96 -13.71 2.25 -1.79
C PHE A 96 -12.99 1.79 -0.52
N ALA A 97 -11.94 2.53 -0.13
CA ALA A 97 -11.01 2.13 0.91
C ALA A 97 -11.68 1.88 2.28
N PRO A 98 -12.61 2.71 2.78
CA PRO A 98 -13.24 2.47 4.07
C PRO A 98 -13.93 1.11 4.16
N ARG A 99 -14.69 0.71 3.12
CA ARG A 99 -15.37 -0.59 3.06
C ARG A 99 -14.39 -1.77 3.11
N LEU A 100 -13.26 -1.67 2.39
CA LEU A 100 -12.25 -2.72 2.39
C LEU A 100 -11.54 -2.81 3.75
N LEU A 101 -11.26 -1.69 4.38
CA LEU A 101 -10.70 -1.63 5.73
C LEU A 101 -11.66 -2.27 6.75
N ASP A 102 -12.95 -1.98 6.67
CA ASP A 102 -13.98 -2.57 7.55
C ASP A 102 -14.14 -4.09 7.33
N LEU A 103 -13.74 -4.59 6.17
CA LEU A 103 -13.69 -6.01 5.85
C LEU A 103 -12.34 -6.70 6.17
N GLY A 104 -11.42 -6.00 6.85
CA GLY A 104 -10.21 -6.61 7.36
C GLY A 104 -8.91 -6.19 6.69
N LEU A 105 -8.94 -5.34 5.64
CA LEU A 105 -7.72 -4.87 4.98
C LEU A 105 -6.73 -4.31 6.02
N GLY A 106 -5.48 -4.80 6.00
CA GLY A 106 -4.45 -4.43 6.99
C GLY A 106 -3.62 -3.23 6.58
N GLY A 107 -3.41 -3.01 5.30
CA GLY A 107 -2.57 -1.91 4.83
C GLY A 107 -2.83 -1.50 3.39
N MET A 108 -2.48 -0.27 3.10
CA MET A 108 -2.55 0.32 1.77
C MET A 108 -1.22 0.98 1.44
N ILE A 109 -0.77 0.84 0.18
CA ILE A 109 0.45 1.48 -0.32
C ILE A 109 0.08 2.33 -1.53
N GLY A 110 0.50 3.59 -1.53
CA GLY A 110 0.24 4.50 -2.64
C GLY A 110 1.05 5.78 -2.57
N LYS A 111 0.50 6.89 -3.04
CA LYS A 111 1.05 8.24 -2.89
C LYS A 111 -0.04 9.29 -2.73
N GLY A 112 0.34 10.42 -2.12
CA GLY A 112 -0.57 11.54 -1.86
C GLY A 112 -1.44 11.31 -0.63
N GLU A 113 -2.17 12.34 -0.25
CA GLU A 113 -3.02 12.35 0.93
C GLU A 113 -4.32 11.55 0.74
N ARG A 114 -4.97 11.25 1.87
CA ARG A 114 -6.25 10.54 1.92
C ARG A 114 -7.35 11.45 2.47
N SER A 115 -8.59 11.12 2.14
CA SER A 115 -9.75 11.79 2.74
C SER A 115 -9.86 11.51 4.24
N GLN A 116 -10.55 12.38 4.97
CA GLN A 116 -10.78 12.16 6.41
C GLN A 116 -11.50 10.85 6.70
N GLU A 117 -12.44 10.45 5.84
CA GLU A 117 -13.17 9.18 5.96
C GLU A 117 -12.23 7.97 5.92
N VAL A 118 -11.18 8.02 5.10
CA VAL A 118 -10.17 6.95 5.02
C VAL A 118 -9.30 6.95 6.27
N ILE A 119 -8.85 8.13 6.75
CA ILE A 119 -8.07 8.25 7.98
C ILE A 119 -8.86 7.68 9.17
N ASP A 120 -10.15 8.02 9.28
CA ASP A 120 -11.02 7.49 10.33
C ASP A 120 -11.18 5.97 10.21
N ALA A 121 -11.26 5.44 8.97
CA ALA A 121 -11.31 4.00 8.74
C ALA A 121 -9.99 3.31 9.10
N VAL A 122 -8.84 3.90 8.78
CA VAL A 122 -7.51 3.42 9.19
C VAL A 122 -7.43 3.32 10.70
N LYS A 123 -7.85 4.36 11.42
CA LYS A 123 -7.86 4.42 12.88
C LYS A 123 -8.74 3.34 13.51
N ARG A 124 -10.02 3.22 13.09
CA ARG A 124 -10.96 2.27 13.69
C ARG A 124 -10.60 0.81 13.43
N ASN A 125 -9.95 0.53 12.29
CA ASN A 125 -9.57 -0.82 11.89
C ASN A 125 -8.13 -1.18 12.27
N LYS A 126 -7.39 -0.29 12.93
CA LYS A 126 -5.98 -0.48 13.28
C LYS A 126 -5.12 -0.84 12.05
N ALA A 127 -5.46 -0.25 10.93
CA ALA A 127 -4.71 -0.41 9.68
C ALA A 127 -3.62 0.65 9.53
N VAL A 128 -2.90 0.64 8.39
CA VAL A 128 -1.85 1.61 8.09
C VAL A 128 -1.91 2.02 6.62
N TYR A 129 -1.74 3.31 6.35
CA TYR A 129 -1.47 3.77 5.00
C TYR A 129 0.01 4.14 4.86
N LEU A 130 0.63 3.61 3.82
CA LEU A 130 2.05 3.73 3.52
C LEU A 130 2.24 4.49 2.21
N CYS A 131 3.16 5.43 2.20
CA CYS A 131 3.57 6.11 0.98
C CYS A 131 4.82 5.50 0.39
N ALA A 132 4.74 5.17 -0.90
CA ALA A 132 5.90 4.90 -1.73
C ALA A 132 6.33 6.18 -2.47
N VAL A 133 7.62 6.31 -2.77
CA VAL A 133 8.16 7.49 -3.45
C VAL A 133 7.65 7.55 -4.90
N GLY A 134 6.99 8.64 -5.25
CA GLY A 134 6.57 8.92 -6.62
C GLY A 134 7.78 9.07 -7.55
N GLY A 135 7.66 8.59 -8.80
CA GLY A 135 8.76 8.59 -9.77
C GLY A 135 9.79 7.46 -9.60
N ALA A 136 9.78 6.74 -8.48
CA ALA A 136 10.71 5.66 -8.17
C ALA A 136 10.22 4.27 -8.64
N GLY A 137 9.37 4.19 -9.67
CA GLY A 137 8.80 2.93 -10.14
C GLY A 137 9.82 1.89 -10.58
N ALA A 138 10.96 2.33 -11.12
CA ALA A 138 12.08 1.45 -11.48
C ALA A 138 12.80 0.90 -10.22
N LEU A 139 12.90 1.68 -9.14
CA LEU A 139 13.45 1.22 -7.87
C LEU A 139 12.46 0.26 -7.19
N ALA A 140 11.17 0.59 -7.19
CA ALA A 140 10.13 -0.28 -6.63
C ALA A 140 10.14 -1.66 -7.29
N CYS A 141 10.33 -1.74 -8.63
CA CYS A 141 10.39 -3.02 -9.33
C CYS A 141 11.57 -3.90 -8.89
N ASN A 142 12.68 -3.33 -8.44
CA ASN A 142 13.82 -4.10 -7.93
C ASN A 142 13.52 -4.80 -6.58
N CYS A 143 12.58 -4.27 -5.82
CA CYS A 143 12.11 -4.90 -4.58
C CYS A 143 11.13 -6.05 -4.86
N ILE A 144 10.53 -6.13 -6.06
CA ILE A 144 9.54 -7.14 -6.42
C ILE A 144 10.27 -8.39 -6.96
N LYS A 145 10.10 -9.52 -6.27
CA LYS A 145 10.77 -10.79 -6.58
C LYS A 145 9.89 -11.74 -7.38
N SER A 146 8.57 -11.64 -7.23
CA SER A 146 7.62 -12.41 -8.03
C SER A 146 6.36 -11.62 -8.30
N CYS A 147 5.68 -11.97 -9.40
CA CYS A 147 4.44 -11.37 -9.83
C CYS A 147 3.56 -12.44 -10.48
N GLU A 148 2.34 -12.57 -10.00
CA GLU A 148 1.32 -13.50 -10.50
C GLU A 148 0.02 -12.73 -10.69
N VAL A 149 -0.63 -12.86 -11.85
CA VAL A 149 -1.99 -12.32 -12.05
C VAL A 149 -2.97 -13.26 -11.37
N VAL A 150 -3.74 -12.73 -10.42
CA VAL A 150 -4.70 -13.54 -9.63
C VAL A 150 -6.16 -13.24 -9.94
N ALA A 151 -6.44 -12.07 -10.56
CA ALA A 151 -7.80 -11.74 -10.99
C ALA A 151 -7.83 -10.63 -12.04
N PHE A 152 -8.92 -10.61 -12.81
CA PHE A 152 -9.26 -9.59 -13.79
C PHE A 152 -8.17 -9.38 -14.83
N GLU A 153 -7.66 -10.47 -15.42
CA GLU A 153 -6.58 -10.47 -16.41
C GLU A 153 -6.89 -9.52 -17.58
N GLU A 154 -8.15 -9.40 -17.95
CA GLU A 154 -8.64 -8.52 -19.02
C GLU A 154 -8.39 -7.03 -18.75
N LEU A 155 -8.11 -6.64 -17.51
CA LEU A 155 -7.77 -5.27 -17.15
C LEU A 155 -6.30 -4.92 -17.42
N GLY A 156 -5.49 -5.87 -17.89
CA GLY A 156 -4.10 -5.65 -18.29
C GLY A 156 -3.24 -5.13 -17.13
N CYS A 157 -2.73 -3.91 -17.24
CA CYS A 157 -1.90 -3.32 -16.18
C CYS A 157 -2.67 -3.08 -14.87
N GLU A 158 -4.00 -2.95 -14.93
CA GLU A 158 -4.87 -2.80 -13.76
C GLU A 158 -5.44 -4.12 -13.22
N SER A 159 -5.05 -5.27 -13.80
CA SER A 159 -5.39 -6.58 -13.22
C SER A 159 -4.85 -6.69 -11.79
N VAL A 160 -5.51 -7.51 -10.99
CA VAL A 160 -5.03 -7.79 -9.63
C VAL A 160 -3.88 -8.76 -9.71
N LYS A 161 -2.74 -8.34 -9.19
CA LYS A 161 -1.52 -9.15 -9.15
C LYS A 161 -1.13 -9.40 -7.70
N LYS A 162 -0.68 -10.62 -7.42
CA LYS A 162 0.00 -10.99 -6.20
C LYS A 162 1.50 -10.79 -6.40
N LEU A 163 2.09 -9.93 -5.61
CA LEU A 163 3.52 -9.63 -5.62
C LEU A 163 4.17 -10.16 -4.35
N TYR A 164 5.39 -10.64 -4.46
CA TYR A 164 6.27 -10.80 -3.30
C TYR A 164 7.34 -9.71 -3.34
N VAL A 165 7.39 -8.91 -2.31
CA VAL A 165 8.36 -7.80 -2.18
C VAL A 165 9.39 -8.11 -1.10
N GLU A 166 10.60 -7.61 -1.28
CA GLU A 166 11.68 -7.66 -0.30
C GLU A 166 12.24 -6.27 -0.05
N ASN A 167 12.29 -5.88 1.22
CA ASN A 167 12.86 -4.61 1.68
C ASN A 167 12.30 -3.41 0.92
N PHE A 168 10.99 -3.41 0.62
CA PHE A 168 10.35 -2.31 -0.09
C PHE A 168 10.29 -1.07 0.80
N PRO A 169 11.02 0.03 0.44
CA PRO A 169 11.12 1.22 1.28
C PRO A 169 9.83 2.05 1.21
N LEU A 170 9.23 2.29 2.36
CA LEU A 170 7.98 3.01 2.52
C LEU A 170 8.03 3.95 3.72
N VAL A 171 7.13 4.92 3.74
CA VAL A 171 6.93 5.84 4.87
C VAL A 171 5.49 5.68 5.37
N VAL A 172 5.31 5.60 6.67
CA VAL A 172 3.98 5.62 7.30
C VAL A 172 3.37 7.00 7.10
N ALA A 173 2.31 7.07 6.32
CA ALA A 173 1.64 8.33 6.00
C ALA A 173 0.42 8.57 6.92
N ASP A 174 -0.44 7.55 7.10
CA ASP A 174 -1.50 7.59 8.10
C ASP A 174 -1.32 6.40 9.04
N ASP A 175 -1.21 6.68 10.33
CA ASP A 175 -1.06 5.63 11.34
C ASP A 175 -2.40 5.22 11.98
N CYS A 176 -2.37 4.14 12.74
CA CYS A 176 -3.55 3.59 13.41
C CYS A 176 -4.11 4.48 14.55
N TYR A 177 -3.49 5.62 14.80
CA TYR A 177 -3.93 6.62 15.76
C TYR A 177 -4.68 7.78 15.10
N GLY A 178 -4.61 7.85 13.75
CA GLY A 178 -5.26 8.88 12.94
C GLY A 178 -4.40 10.10 12.67
N GLU A 179 -3.08 9.97 12.87
CA GLU A 179 -2.12 10.99 12.48
C GLU A 179 -1.84 10.90 10.96
N ASP A 180 -1.69 12.05 10.31
CA ASP A 180 -1.49 12.20 8.88
C ASP A 180 -0.25 13.04 8.60
N ILE A 181 0.72 12.49 7.86
CA ILE A 181 1.99 13.15 7.55
C ILE A 181 1.81 14.43 6.76
N PHE A 182 0.79 14.48 5.88
CA PHE A 182 0.55 15.65 5.04
C PHE A 182 -0.02 16.81 5.85
N LYS A 183 -0.89 16.53 6.83
CA LYS A 183 -1.41 17.54 7.76
C LYS A 183 -0.31 18.06 8.67
N LYS A 184 0.51 17.16 9.23
CA LYS A 184 1.66 17.53 10.06
C LYS A 184 2.63 18.42 9.31
N GLY A 185 3.05 18.00 8.11
CA GLY A 185 3.99 18.78 7.31
C GLY A 185 3.45 20.16 6.97
N ARG A 186 2.17 20.28 6.60
CA ARG A 186 1.55 21.61 6.37
C ARG A 186 1.55 22.46 7.63
N ALA A 187 1.17 21.92 8.77
CA ALA A 187 1.11 22.67 10.03
C ALA A 187 2.47 23.21 10.48
N GLU A 188 3.54 22.46 10.27
CA GLU A 188 4.91 22.89 10.59
C GLU A 188 5.35 24.09 9.77
N TYR A 189 4.96 24.17 8.48
CA TYR A 189 5.32 25.29 7.59
C TYR A 189 4.41 26.49 7.72
N TYR A 190 3.12 26.32 8.03
CA TYR A 190 2.19 27.44 8.24
C TYR A 190 2.44 28.22 9.54
N ASN A 191 3.09 27.59 10.53
CA ASN A 191 3.43 28.26 11.80
C ASN A 191 4.85 28.88 11.79
N ALA A 192 5.52 28.93 10.64
CA ALA A 192 6.87 29.48 10.48
C ALA A 192 6.86 30.98 10.01
N GLU A 193 5.70 31.62 9.87
CA GLU A 193 5.49 33.04 9.65
C GLU A 193 4.97 33.69 10.95
#